data_3e972f569df100fb4fa44af94b25564a
#
_entry.id   3e972f569df100fb4fa44af94b25564a
#
_cell.length_a   1.000
_cell.length_b   1.000
_cell.length_c   1.000
_cell.angle_alpha   90.00
_cell.angle_beta   90.00
_cell.angle_gamma   90.00
#
_symmetry.space_group_name_H-M   'P 1'
#
loop_
_entity.id
_entity.type
_entity.pdbx_description
1 polymer ?
#
loop_
_entity_poly.entity_id
_entity_poly.type
_entity_poly.pdbx_seq_one_letter_code
_entity_poly.pdbx_strand_id
1 'polypeptide(L)'
;MALLAFGGKRDARAHARDGSRADDPGESDEAHERDEPSADDADEGEDDSASSDEDETPLLEGPDGGRRKPRGGCPSTMVRAGNFCIDRYEAPNRRGGRPFVMQSANDANEWCQDHHKRLCTEDEWIAACQGEERRTYPYGNEHVDGRCNDDKTWEKVDEALLAKWPSLEAKEHAKELYQATPSGSKRECTSEAGARDMTGNVEEWVVRTRDHANAFPYILIGCYWSGCYGGNKPTCHSTNNAHGPEFRFYETGFRCCRDAAGKK
;
A
#
# COMPACT_ATOMS: atom_id res chain seq x y z
N MET A 1 20.70 30.13 38.35
CA MET A 1 20.65 29.36 39.60
C MET A 1 19.65 28.23 39.34
N ALA A 2 19.87 26.95 39.42
CA ALA A 2 21.05 26.12 39.69
C ALA A 2 20.94 24.86 38.84
N LEU A 3 22.07 24.35 38.38
CA LEU A 3 22.27 23.02 37.80
C LEU A 3 21.84 21.91 38.79
N LEU A 4 21.40 20.78 38.25
CA LEU A 4 21.81 19.47 38.77
C LEU A 4 21.79 18.43 37.65
N ALA A 5 23.00 17.96 37.31
CA ALA A 5 23.30 16.81 36.48
C ALA A 5 23.28 15.54 37.36
N PHE A 6 22.79 14.43 36.82
CA PHE A 6 23.14 13.10 37.33
C PHE A 6 23.50 12.18 36.13
N GLY A 7 24.80 11.91 36.11
CA GLY A 7 25.36 10.86 35.27
C GLY A 7 25.31 9.50 35.95
N GLY A 8 25.19 8.46 35.17
CA GLY A 8 25.27 7.05 35.58
C GLY A 8 25.81 6.19 34.45
N LYS A 9 27.14 6.06 34.40
CA LYS A 9 27.84 5.02 33.63
C LYS A 9 27.60 3.67 34.29
N ARG A 10 27.32 2.63 33.49
CA ARG A 10 27.60 1.26 33.88
C ARG A 10 28.35 0.54 32.77
N ASP A 11 29.46 0.00 33.19
CA ASP A 11 30.50 -0.63 32.42
C ASP A 11 30.09 -2.01 31.86
N ALA A 12 30.65 -2.29 30.71
CA ALA A 12 30.68 -3.59 30.06
C ALA A 12 31.71 -4.50 30.75
N ARG A 13 31.39 -5.78 30.90
CA ARG A 13 32.36 -6.86 31.12
C ARG A 13 32.24 -7.91 30.03
N ALA A 14 33.33 -8.00 29.29
CA ALA A 14 33.65 -9.06 28.37
C ALA A 14 33.94 -10.36 29.12
N HIS A 15 33.50 -11.48 28.56
CA HIS A 15 34.10 -12.81 28.83
C HIS A 15 34.45 -13.48 27.51
N ALA A 16 35.76 -13.56 27.29
CA ALA A 16 36.39 -14.44 26.32
C ALA A 16 36.63 -15.82 26.96
N ARG A 17 36.43 -16.89 26.18
CA ARG A 17 37.07 -18.25 26.29
C ARG A 17 36.95 -18.81 24.86
N ASP A 18 37.96 -18.97 24.14
CA ASP A 18 39.17 -19.80 24.00
C ASP A 18 38.92 -21.29 24.08
N GLY A 19 39.40 -22.03 23.05
CA GLY A 19 39.59 -23.48 23.07
C GLY A 19 39.25 -24.16 21.74
N SER A 20 40.05 -24.06 20.67
CA SER A 20 41.03 -25.03 20.11
C SER A 20 40.51 -26.30 19.44
N ARG A 21 40.86 -26.40 18.12
CA ARG A 21 41.51 -27.54 17.40
C ARG A 21 40.73 -28.86 17.33
N ALA A 22 40.71 -29.54 16.24
CA ALA A 22 41.49 -29.96 15.06
C ALA A 22 40.64 -31.01 14.35
N ASP A 23 40.69 -31.27 13.15
CA ASP A 23 41.48 -31.92 12.14
C ASP A 23 40.59 -32.29 10.93
N ASP A 24 41.10 -32.02 9.77
CA ASP A 24 40.82 -32.55 8.43
C ASP A 24 41.50 -33.98 8.33
N PRO A 25 41.33 -34.83 7.32
CA PRO A 25 40.79 -34.66 5.97
C PRO A 25 39.94 -35.87 5.47
N GLY A 26 39.39 -35.74 4.23
CA GLY A 26 38.83 -36.90 3.51
C GLY A 26 38.30 -36.53 2.12
N GLU A 27 39.24 -36.52 1.16
CA GLU A 27 38.98 -36.58 -0.28
C GLU A 27 38.21 -37.86 -0.66
N SER A 28 37.29 -37.73 -1.63
CA SER A 28 37.13 -38.72 -2.69
C SER A 28 36.32 -38.12 -3.84
N ASP A 29 37.01 -38.01 -4.98
CA ASP A 29 36.50 -37.87 -6.34
C ASP A 29 35.48 -38.96 -6.68
N GLU A 30 34.42 -38.59 -7.37
CA GLU A 30 33.92 -39.41 -8.48
C GLU A 30 33.16 -38.51 -9.49
N ALA A 31 33.75 -38.41 -10.64
CA ALA A 31 33.18 -37.87 -11.87
C ALA A 31 32.17 -38.86 -12.46
N HIS A 32 31.02 -38.38 -12.88
CA HIS A 32 30.24 -39.04 -13.90
C HIS A 32 29.80 -38.03 -14.97
N GLU A 33 30.37 -38.33 -16.12
CA GLU A 33 30.14 -37.72 -17.44
C GLU A 33 28.80 -38.16 -18.03
N ARG A 34 28.27 -37.22 -18.86
CA ARG A 34 27.47 -37.39 -20.08
C ARG A 34 26.03 -37.91 -19.96
N ASP A 35 25.10 -37.06 -20.45
CA ASP A 35 24.51 -37.23 -21.77
C ASP A 35 23.64 -35.99 -22.10
N GLU A 36 24.05 -35.27 -23.16
CA GLU A 36 23.13 -34.43 -23.96
C GLU A 36 22.47 -35.33 -25.02
N PRO A 37 21.27 -34.96 -25.46
CA PRO A 37 21.01 -34.96 -26.90
C PRO A 37 20.46 -33.62 -27.42
N SER A 38 21.20 -33.11 -28.37
CA SER A 38 20.93 -32.51 -29.66
C SER A 38 19.54 -31.96 -29.98
N ALA A 39 19.67 -30.73 -30.52
CA ALA A 39 18.82 -29.91 -31.36
C ALA A 39 17.98 -30.71 -32.40
N ASP A 40 16.86 -30.12 -32.69
CA ASP A 40 16.28 -29.69 -33.97
C ASP A 40 14.76 -29.61 -33.81
N ASP A 41 14.17 -28.45 -33.97
CA ASP A 41 13.48 -28.02 -35.17
C ASP A 41 12.90 -26.60 -34.96
N ALA A 42 13.22 -25.78 -35.93
CA ALA A 42 12.64 -24.48 -36.13
C ALA A 42 11.19 -24.63 -36.64
N ASP A 43 10.30 -23.78 -36.13
CA ASP A 43 9.17 -23.31 -36.95
C ASP A 43 8.93 -21.82 -36.66
N GLU A 44 9.20 -21.04 -37.70
CA GLU A 44 8.91 -19.62 -37.79
C GLU A 44 7.42 -19.45 -38.09
N GLY A 45 6.74 -18.68 -37.25
CA GLY A 45 5.36 -18.27 -37.49
C GLY A 45 5.15 -16.85 -37.00
N GLU A 46 5.54 -15.87 -37.84
CA GLU A 46 5.03 -14.52 -37.75
C GLU A 46 3.53 -14.54 -38.02
N ASP A 47 2.72 -14.02 -37.11
CA ASP A 47 1.43 -13.45 -37.49
C ASP A 47 1.11 -12.23 -36.62
N ASP A 48 1.34 -11.09 -37.26
CA ASP A 48 0.85 -9.78 -36.89
C ASP A 48 -0.68 -9.77 -37.06
N SER A 49 -1.42 -9.69 -35.95
CA SER A 49 -2.75 -9.11 -36.03
C SER A 49 -3.11 -8.42 -34.72
N ALA A 50 -2.96 -7.10 -34.74
CA ALA A 50 -3.61 -6.21 -33.81
C ALA A 50 -5.11 -6.42 -33.89
N SER A 51 -5.72 -7.00 -32.84
CA SER A 51 -7.15 -6.92 -32.64
C SER A 51 -7.39 -6.12 -31.34
N SER A 52 -7.89 -4.94 -31.57
CA SER A 52 -8.56 -4.11 -30.57
C SER A 52 -9.84 -4.81 -30.16
N ASP A 53 -9.82 -5.60 -29.10
CA ASP A 53 -11.03 -6.10 -28.47
C ASP A 53 -11.37 -5.17 -27.29
N GLU A 54 -12.27 -4.24 -27.59
CA GLU A 54 -13.08 -3.56 -26.60
C GLU A 54 -13.99 -4.62 -25.97
N ASP A 55 -13.58 -5.16 -24.81
CA ASP A 55 -14.40 -6.08 -24.01
C ASP A 55 -15.52 -5.28 -23.33
N GLU A 56 -16.57 -5.00 -24.09
CA GLU A 56 -17.88 -4.62 -23.57
C GLU A 56 -18.53 -5.85 -22.91
N THR A 57 -18.22 -6.07 -21.64
CA THR A 57 -18.99 -7.02 -20.82
C THR A 57 -20.42 -6.51 -20.69
N PRO A 58 -21.45 -7.28 -21.07
CA PRO A 58 -22.84 -6.85 -20.93
C PRO A 58 -23.18 -6.64 -19.46
N LEU A 59 -23.56 -5.42 -19.11
CA LEU A 59 -24.15 -5.11 -17.82
C LEU A 59 -25.46 -5.90 -17.70
N LEU A 60 -25.53 -6.82 -16.74
CA LEU A 60 -26.78 -7.47 -16.35
C LEU A 60 -27.75 -6.37 -15.90
N GLU A 61 -28.70 -6.07 -16.75
CA GLU A 61 -29.84 -5.22 -16.45
C GLU A 61 -30.70 -5.92 -15.39
N GLY A 62 -30.74 -5.36 -14.19
CA GLY A 62 -31.74 -5.72 -13.19
C GLY A 62 -33.14 -5.24 -13.64
N PRO A 63 -34.22 -5.77 -13.07
CA PRO A 63 -35.60 -5.55 -13.55
C PRO A 63 -36.14 -4.11 -13.44
N ASP A 64 -35.36 -3.16 -12.99
CA ASP A 64 -35.71 -1.73 -12.97
C ASP A 64 -34.77 -0.95 -13.88
N GLY A 65 -35.17 -0.75 -15.13
CA GLY A 65 -34.50 0.02 -16.18
C GLY A 65 -34.27 1.52 -15.88
N GLY A 66 -33.96 1.87 -14.66
CA GLY A 66 -33.60 3.22 -14.21
C GLY A 66 -32.10 3.34 -14.02
N ARG A 67 -31.43 3.99 -14.97
CA ARG A 67 -30.05 4.50 -14.80
C ARG A 67 -30.03 5.39 -13.56
N ARG A 68 -29.69 4.83 -12.41
CA ARG A 68 -29.56 5.62 -11.17
C ARG A 68 -28.46 6.65 -11.39
N LYS A 69 -28.86 7.92 -11.55
CA LYS A 69 -27.91 9.04 -11.53
C LYS A 69 -27.08 8.93 -10.25
N PRO A 70 -25.73 9.13 -10.31
CA PRO A 70 -24.88 9.09 -9.14
C PRO A 70 -25.47 10.01 -8.06
N ARG A 71 -25.80 9.49 -6.91
CA ARG A 71 -26.29 10.31 -5.79
C ARG A 71 -25.17 11.25 -5.39
N GLY A 72 -25.32 12.55 -5.66
CA GLY A 72 -24.55 13.58 -5.00
C GLY A 72 -23.33 14.16 -5.71
N GLY A 73 -23.27 14.23 -7.04
CA GLY A 73 -22.26 15.07 -7.73
C GLY A 73 -20.82 14.52 -7.73
N CYS A 74 -20.59 13.27 -7.35
CA CYS A 74 -19.31 12.58 -7.49
C CYS A 74 -19.27 11.71 -8.75
N PRO A 75 -18.08 11.54 -9.40
CA PRO A 75 -17.87 10.55 -10.45
C PRO A 75 -18.24 9.14 -10.01
N SER A 76 -18.59 8.25 -10.93
CA SER A 76 -19.00 6.86 -10.61
C SER A 76 -17.90 6.03 -9.94
N THR A 77 -16.63 6.37 -10.20
CA THR A 77 -15.44 5.73 -9.60
C THR A 77 -15.14 6.23 -8.18
N MET A 78 -15.81 7.29 -7.75
CA MET A 78 -15.62 7.90 -6.44
C MET A 78 -16.86 7.71 -5.57
N VAL A 79 -16.70 7.83 -4.27
CA VAL A 79 -17.79 7.85 -3.29
C VAL A 79 -17.88 9.23 -2.64
N ARG A 80 -19.08 9.61 -2.20
CA ARG A 80 -19.29 10.87 -1.50
C ARG A 80 -19.11 10.66 0.00
N ALA A 81 -18.29 11.49 0.62
CA ALA A 81 -18.16 11.60 2.06
C ALA A 81 -18.34 13.10 2.43
N GLY A 82 -19.47 13.43 3.05
CA GLY A 82 -19.79 14.83 3.37
C GLY A 82 -19.86 15.74 2.13
N ASN A 83 -18.97 16.72 2.07
CA ASN A 83 -18.90 17.75 1.00
C ASN A 83 -17.83 17.46 -0.07
N PHE A 84 -17.17 16.31 -0.03
CA PHE A 84 -16.14 15.91 -0.99
C PHE A 84 -16.41 14.51 -1.58
N CYS A 85 -15.66 14.17 -2.61
CA CYS A 85 -15.59 12.85 -3.23
C CYS A 85 -14.22 12.25 -2.97
N ILE A 86 -14.17 10.98 -2.61
CA ILE A 86 -12.95 10.19 -2.44
C ILE A 86 -12.96 8.98 -3.37
N ASP A 87 -11.82 8.62 -3.90
CA ASP A 87 -11.70 7.41 -4.71
C ASP A 87 -12.17 6.19 -3.92
N ARG A 88 -12.94 5.33 -4.59
CA ARG A 88 -13.49 4.12 -3.96
C ARG A 88 -12.41 3.14 -3.54
N TYR A 89 -11.32 3.09 -4.31
CA TYR A 89 -10.18 2.20 -4.12
C TYR A 89 -8.89 3.01 -4.08
N GLU A 90 -7.81 2.40 -3.61
CA GLU A 90 -6.46 2.95 -3.76
C GLU A 90 -6.13 3.16 -5.25
N ALA A 91 -5.18 4.07 -5.57
CA ALA A 91 -4.70 4.24 -6.93
C ALA A 91 -4.23 2.89 -7.54
N PRO A 92 -4.58 2.62 -8.81
CA PRO A 92 -5.18 3.50 -9.81
C PRO A 92 -6.72 3.59 -9.76
N ASN A 93 -7.36 3.34 -8.63
CA ASN A 93 -8.81 3.39 -8.40
C ASN A 93 -9.59 2.43 -9.30
N ARG A 94 -9.13 1.20 -9.40
CA ARG A 94 -9.71 0.15 -10.25
C ARG A 94 -10.08 -1.07 -9.40
N ARG A 95 -11.35 -1.48 -9.44
CA ARG A 95 -11.80 -2.70 -8.75
C ARG A 95 -11.04 -3.93 -9.26
N GLY A 96 -10.49 -4.71 -8.33
CA GLY A 96 -9.71 -5.90 -8.66
C GLY A 96 -8.32 -5.61 -9.22
N GLY A 97 -7.97 -4.33 -9.40
CA GLY A 97 -6.62 -3.91 -9.79
C GLY A 97 -5.64 -4.03 -8.63
N ARG A 98 -4.36 -4.15 -8.94
CA ARG A 98 -3.30 -4.05 -7.94
C ARG A 98 -3.12 -2.59 -7.54
N PRO A 99 -3.14 -2.24 -6.25
CA PRO A 99 -2.80 -0.89 -5.82
C PRO A 99 -1.36 -0.54 -6.16
N PHE A 100 -1.13 0.75 -6.42
CA PHE A 100 0.22 1.25 -6.60
C PHE A 100 0.99 1.20 -5.29
N VAL A 101 2.27 0.87 -5.38
CA VAL A 101 3.23 0.92 -4.28
C VAL A 101 4.50 1.65 -4.71
N MET A 102 5.46 1.86 -3.82
CA MET A 102 6.67 2.65 -4.11
C MET A 102 6.34 4.09 -4.54
N GLN A 103 5.26 4.66 -4.05
CA GLN A 103 4.85 6.03 -4.36
C GLN A 103 5.31 6.99 -3.27
N SER A 104 5.93 8.10 -3.66
CA SER A 104 6.16 9.25 -2.78
C SER A 104 4.90 10.15 -2.75
N ALA A 105 4.84 11.08 -1.79
CA ALA A 105 3.76 12.06 -1.75
C ALA A 105 3.74 12.94 -3.00
N ASN A 106 4.92 13.22 -3.57
CA ASN A 106 5.03 14.00 -4.81
C ASN A 106 4.47 13.23 -6.01
N ASP A 107 4.83 11.94 -6.18
CA ASP A 107 4.26 11.09 -7.24
C ASP A 107 2.73 11.01 -7.11
N ALA A 108 2.24 10.81 -5.89
CA ALA A 108 0.82 10.72 -5.58
C ALA A 108 0.07 12.01 -5.91
N ASN A 109 0.64 13.16 -5.55
CA ASN A 109 0.04 14.46 -5.84
C ASN A 109 0.00 14.75 -7.35
N GLU A 110 1.10 14.48 -8.06
CA GLU A 110 1.18 14.61 -9.52
C GLU A 110 0.14 13.72 -10.21
N TRP A 111 0.08 12.43 -9.84
CA TRP A 111 -0.90 11.51 -10.41
C TRP A 111 -2.35 11.96 -10.19
N CYS A 112 -2.67 12.42 -8.99
CA CYS A 112 -4.02 12.93 -8.71
C CYS A 112 -4.36 14.15 -9.56
N GLN A 113 -3.42 15.08 -9.74
CA GLN A 113 -3.60 16.28 -10.58
C GLN A 113 -3.83 15.92 -12.05
N ASP A 114 -3.07 15.00 -12.61
CA ASP A 114 -3.22 14.49 -13.98
C ASP A 114 -4.61 13.88 -14.22
N HIS A 115 -5.23 13.36 -13.17
CA HIS A 115 -6.58 12.80 -13.21
C HIS A 115 -7.66 13.80 -12.76
N HIS A 116 -7.35 15.13 -12.76
CA HIS A 116 -8.27 16.20 -12.34
C HIS A 116 -8.82 16.04 -10.92
N LYS A 117 -7.95 15.53 -10.03
CA LYS A 117 -8.19 15.32 -8.61
C LYS A 117 -7.06 15.97 -7.79
N ARG A 118 -7.05 15.78 -6.52
CA ARG A 118 -5.96 16.13 -5.60
C ARG A 118 -5.75 14.99 -4.59
N LEU A 119 -4.65 15.00 -3.88
CA LEU A 119 -4.54 14.16 -2.69
C LEU A 119 -5.68 14.50 -1.71
N CYS A 120 -6.17 13.50 -0.99
CA CYS A 120 -7.06 13.74 0.13
C CYS A 120 -6.32 14.50 1.23
N THR A 121 -7.02 15.33 1.97
CA THR A 121 -6.50 15.79 3.25
C THR A 121 -6.66 14.69 4.30
N GLU A 122 -5.86 14.76 5.36
CA GLU A 122 -5.95 13.84 6.50
C GLU A 122 -7.36 13.80 7.08
N ASP A 123 -7.98 14.97 7.27
CA ASP A 123 -9.35 15.05 7.79
C ASP A 123 -10.38 14.44 6.85
N GLU A 124 -10.24 14.61 5.53
CA GLU A 124 -11.12 13.99 4.55
C GLU A 124 -10.97 12.46 4.55
N TRP A 125 -9.73 11.98 4.57
CA TRP A 125 -9.47 10.54 4.60
C TRP A 125 -10.06 9.91 5.86
N ILE A 126 -9.81 10.52 7.04
CA ILE A 126 -10.36 10.05 8.32
C ILE A 126 -11.90 10.08 8.28
N ALA A 127 -12.49 11.18 7.80
CA ALA A 127 -13.95 11.29 7.70
C ALA A 127 -14.56 10.21 6.80
N ALA A 128 -13.92 9.91 5.66
CA ALA A 128 -14.36 8.84 4.75
C ALA A 128 -14.20 7.43 5.35
N CYS A 129 -13.17 7.23 6.19
CA CYS A 129 -12.93 5.97 6.88
C CYS A 129 -13.93 5.73 8.00
N GLN A 130 -14.03 6.66 8.95
CA GLN A 130 -14.79 6.50 10.20
C GLN A 130 -16.31 6.69 10.04
N GLY A 131 -16.75 7.38 8.98
CA GLY A 131 -18.16 7.72 8.78
C GLY A 131 -18.72 8.70 9.80
N GLU A 132 -20.04 8.94 9.75
CA GLU A 132 -20.73 9.85 10.67
C GLU A 132 -20.72 9.35 12.13
N GLU A 133 -20.72 8.03 12.31
CA GLU A 133 -20.66 7.39 13.64
C GLU A 133 -19.26 7.42 14.27
N ARG A 134 -18.25 7.96 13.59
CA ARG A 134 -16.85 8.04 14.07
C ARG A 134 -16.29 6.69 14.50
N ARG A 135 -16.49 5.68 13.68
CA ARG A 135 -16.03 4.31 13.93
C ARG A 135 -14.50 4.25 14.01
N THR A 136 -14.01 3.32 14.80
CA THR A 136 -12.57 3.05 14.94
C THR A 136 -11.99 2.47 13.65
N TYR A 137 -12.73 1.57 13.02
CA TYR A 137 -12.41 0.91 11.75
C TYR A 137 -13.45 1.28 10.69
N PRO A 138 -13.16 1.13 9.40
CA PRO A 138 -14.13 1.49 8.36
C PRO A 138 -15.47 0.74 8.48
N TYR A 139 -15.46 -0.41 9.09
CA TYR A 139 -16.60 -1.33 9.23
C TYR A 139 -17.22 -1.39 10.63
N GLY A 140 -16.67 -0.72 11.63
CA GLY A 140 -17.20 -0.78 13.01
C GLY A 140 -16.20 -0.32 14.06
N ASN A 141 -16.45 -0.67 15.34
CA ASN A 141 -15.62 -0.23 16.47
C ASN A 141 -14.68 -1.32 17.01
N GLU A 142 -14.84 -2.55 16.55
CA GLU A 142 -14.00 -3.67 16.96
C GLU A 142 -13.21 -4.20 15.77
N HIS A 143 -11.94 -4.57 16.00
CA HIS A 143 -11.14 -5.22 14.98
C HIS A 143 -11.67 -6.62 14.69
N VAL A 144 -11.76 -6.97 13.42
CA VAL A 144 -12.15 -8.31 12.96
C VAL A 144 -11.06 -8.85 12.06
N ASP A 145 -10.37 -9.89 12.52
CA ASP A 145 -9.26 -10.52 11.79
C ASP A 145 -9.68 -10.93 10.37
N GLY A 146 -8.82 -10.65 9.41
CA GLY A 146 -9.02 -10.98 8.01
C GLY A 146 -10.09 -10.17 7.28
N ARG A 147 -10.79 -9.22 7.95
CA ARG A 147 -11.79 -8.35 7.31
C ARG A 147 -11.13 -7.36 6.35
N CYS A 148 -10.05 -6.74 6.77
CA CYS A 148 -9.12 -6.00 5.91
C CYS A 148 -7.85 -6.81 5.67
N ASN A 149 -6.97 -6.33 4.81
CA ASN A 149 -5.67 -6.94 4.57
C ASN A 149 -4.64 -6.26 5.48
N ASP A 150 -4.56 -6.70 6.74
CA ASP A 150 -3.76 -6.07 7.79
C ASP A 150 -3.06 -7.08 8.72
N ASP A 151 -2.99 -8.34 8.29
CA ASP A 151 -2.54 -9.48 9.08
C ASP A 151 -1.41 -10.29 8.43
N LYS A 152 -0.77 -9.73 7.39
CA LYS A 152 0.34 -10.41 6.70
C LYS A 152 1.60 -10.44 7.55
N THR A 153 2.39 -11.45 7.34
CA THR A 153 3.73 -11.54 7.95
C THR A 153 4.64 -10.50 7.34
N TRP A 154 5.34 -9.77 8.20
CA TRP A 154 6.37 -8.84 7.75
C TRP A 154 7.54 -9.61 7.11
N GLU A 155 7.94 -9.16 5.92
CA GLU A 155 9.09 -9.70 5.20
C GLU A 155 10.32 -8.82 5.40
N LYS A 156 11.50 -9.43 5.45
CA LYS A 156 12.75 -8.70 5.62
C LYS A 156 13.05 -7.84 4.40
N VAL A 157 13.21 -6.55 4.62
CA VAL A 157 13.47 -5.56 3.57
C VAL A 157 14.97 -5.32 3.42
N ASP A 158 15.45 -5.28 2.17
CA ASP A 158 16.74 -4.71 1.81
C ASP A 158 16.53 -3.24 1.41
N GLU A 159 16.67 -2.35 2.39
CA GLU A 159 16.49 -0.90 2.18
C GLU A 159 17.52 -0.32 1.21
N ALA A 160 18.76 -0.84 1.20
CA ALA A 160 19.79 -0.37 0.28
C ALA A 160 19.47 -0.73 -1.18
N LEU A 161 18.76 -1.86 -1.38
CA LEU A 161 18.28 -2.26 -2.68
C LEU A 161 17.08 -1.41 -3.11
N LEU A 162 16.09 -1.18 -2.25
CA LEU A 162 14.95 -0.30 -2.53
C LEU A 162 15.37 1.14 -2.82
N ALA A 163 16.42 1.64 -2.16
CA ALA A 163 16.96 2.99 -2.40
C ALA A 163 17.49 3.20 -3.83
N LYS A 164 17.71 2.12 -4.60
CA LYS A 164 18.08 2.19 -6.02
C LYS A 164 16.88 2.37 -6.95
N TRP A 165 15.68 2.57 -6.41
CA TRP A 165 14.50 2.81 -7.24
C TRP A 165 14.71 3.95 -8.23
N PRO A 166 14.34 3.80 -9.54
CA PRO A 166 13.53 2.74 -10.15
C PRO A 166 14.34 1.65 -10.91
N SER A 167 15.51 1.24 -10.41
CA SER A 167 16.30 0.17 -11.04
C SER A 167 15.53 -1.14 -11.15
N LEU A 168 15.98 -2.06 -12.02
CA LEU A 168 15.32 -3.36 -12.19
C LEU A 168 15.36 -4.18 -10.90
N GLU A 169 16.52 -4.19 -10.22
CA GLU A 169 16.72 -4.94 -8.98
C GLU A 169 15.79 -4.43 -7.87
N ALA A 170 15.64 -3.10 -7.75
CA ALA A 170 14.72 -2.50 -6.78
C ALA A 170 13.25 -2.85 -7.10
N LYS A 171 12.88 -2.89 -8.39
CA LYS A 171 11.53 -3.29 -8.82
C LYS A 171 11.24 -4.76 -8.52
N GLU A 172 12.19 -5.66 -8.77
CA GLU A 172 12.01 -7.07 -8.43
C GLU A 172 11.92 -7.27 -6.92
N HIS A 173 12.78 -6.62 -6.12
CA HIS A 173 12.68 -6.70 -4.66
C HIS A 173 11.36 -6.14 -4.12
N ALA A 174 10.89 -5.00 -4.62
CA ALA A 174 9.57 -4.46 -4.25
C ALA A 174 8.42 -5.42 -4.61
N LYS A 175 8.55 -6.16 -5.71
CA LYS A 175 7.59 -7.16 -6.14
C LYS A 175 7.60 -8.41 -5.23
N GLU A 176 8.77 -8.84 -4.76
CA GLU A 176 8.91 -9.93 -3.78
C GLU A 176 8.22 -9.58 -2.45
N LEU A 177 8.37 -8.34 -1.99
CA LEU A 177 7.77 -7.83 -0.75
C LEU A 177 6.26 -7.57 -0.85
N TYR A 178 5.69 -7.55 -2.07
CA TYR A 178 4.33 -7.14 -2.33
C TYR A 178 3.30 -8.15 -1.85
N GLN A 179 2.54 -7.83 -0.82
CA GLN A 179 1.47 -8.65 -0.24
C GLN A 179 0.10 -7.94 -0.26
N ALA A 180 -0.03 -6.81 -0.97
CA ALA A 180 -1.34 -6.17 -1.12
C ALA A 180 -2.29 -7.10 -1.90
N THR A 181 -3.55 -7.10 -1.49
CA THR A 181 -4.62 -7.79 -2.21
C THR A 181 -5.19 -6.88 -3.30
N PRO A 182 -5.80 -7.46 -4.36
CA PRO A 182 -6.50 -6.66 -5.37
C PRO A 182 -7.56 -5.77 -4.72
N SER A 183 -7.57 -4.47 -5.07
CA SER A 183 -8.44 -3.46 -4.46
C SER A 183 -9.91 -3.88 -4.48
N GLY A 184 -10.55 -3.82 -3.32
CA GLY A 184 -11.95 -4.22 -3.10
C GLY A 184 -12.20 -5.72 -3.04
N SER A 185 -11.16 -6.57 -3.00
CA SER A 185 -11.31 -8.02 -2.81
C SER A 185 -11.80 -8.35 -1.40
N LYS A 186 -11.38 -7.59 -0.39
CA LYS A 186 -11.87 -7.66 0.99
C LYS A 186 -13.23 -6.93 1.09
N ARG A 187 -14.30 -7.63 0.69
CA ARG A 187 -15.64 -7.02 0.53
C ARG A 187 -16.19 -6.35 1.79
N GLU A 188 -15.81 -6.81 2.96
CA GLU A 188 -16.26 -6.27 4.23
C GLU A 188 -15.36 -5.15 4.76
N CYS A 189 -14.16 -4.96 4.19
CA CYS A 189 -13.30 -3.81 4.46
C CYS A 189 -13.86 -2.57 3.72
N THR A 190 -14.99 -2.08 4.21
CA THR A 190 -15.77 -1.03 3.54
C THR A 190 -16.25 -0.01 4.54
N SER A 191 -15.98 1.26 4.28
CA SER A 191 -16.49 2.37 5.08
C SER A 191 -17.97 2.66 4.79
N GLU A 192 -18.61 3.43 5.65
CA GLU A 192 -19.99 3.87 5.47
C GLU A 192 -20.20 4.63 4.16
N ALA A 193 -19.21 5.45 3.75
CA ALA A 193 -19.22 6.15 2.46
C ALA A 193 -19.10 5.21 1.26
N GLY A 194 -18.65 3.96 1.48
CA GLY A 194 -18.42 2.96 0.44
C GLY A 194 -17.00 2.97 -0.11
N ALA A 195 -16.03 3.65 0.55
CA ALA A 195 -14.62 3.51 0.26
C ALA A 195 -14.12 2.15 0.77
N ARG A 196 -13.21 1.54 0.02
CA ARG A 196 -12.68 0.20 0.28
C ARG A 196 -11.25 0.28 0.77
N ASP A 197 -10.85 -0.73 1.53
CA ASP A 197 -9.47 -0.96 1.95
C ASP A 197 -8.83 0.26 2.65
N MET A 198 -9.66 1.00 3.43
CA MET A 198 -9.23 2.22 4.12
C MET A 198 -8.24 1.95 5.27
N THR A 199 -8.17 0.73 5.75
CA THR A 199 -7.18 0.28 6.74
C THR A 199 -6.50 -0.99 6.23
N GLY A 200 -5.18 -1.05 6.40
CA GLY A 200 -4.37 -2.12 5.80
C GLY A 200 -4.19 -1.94 4.30
N ASN A 201 -3.82 -2.98 3.62
CA ASN A 201 -3.51 -3.10 2.21
C ASN A 201 -2.30 -2.23 1.80
N VAL A 202 -2.44 -0.94 1.54
CA VAL A 202 -1.31 -0.01 1.36
C VAL A 202 -1.43 1.18 2.29
N GLU A 203 -0.29 1.68 2.78
CA GLU A 203 -0.24 2.90 3.58
C GLU A 203 -0.35 4.11 2.65
N GLU A 204 -1.27 5.03 2.92
CA GLU A 204 -1.68 6.03 1.94
C GLU A 204 -1.20 7.44 2.27
N TRP A 205 -0.59 8.11 1.28
CA TRP A 205 -0.22 9.51 1.39
C TRP A 205 -1.44 10.42 1.43
N VAL A 206 -1.45 11.36 2.38
CA VAL A 206 -2.45 12.43 2.51
C VAL A 206 -1.78 13.77 2.82
N VAL A 207 -2.45 14.87 2.49
CA VAL A 207 -2.05 16.21 2.92
C VAL A 207 -2.34 16.35 4.41
N ARG A 208 -1.32 16.68 5.20
CA ARG A 208 -1.44 16.88 6.64
C ARG A 208 -2.35 18.06 6.97
N THR A 209 -3.28 17.89 7.90
CA THR A 209 -4.16 18.96 8.41
C THR A 209 -4.15 19.07 9.92
N ARG A 210 -3.50 18.14 10.63
CA ARG A 210 -3.43 18.10 12.08
C ARG A 210 -2.00 18.32 12.57
N ASP A 211 -1.87 18.59 13.85
CA ASP A 211 -0.56 18.71 14.49
C ASP A 211 0.04 17.32 14.72
N HIS A 212 1.27 17.14 14.26
CA HIS A 212 2.09 15.95 14.42
C HIS A 212 3.49 16.34 14.92
N ALA A 213 4.24 15.35 15.42
CA ALA A 213 5.58 15.59 15.95
C ALA A 213 6.53 16.18 14.90
N ASN A 214 6.40 15.74 13.63
CA ASN A 214 7.15 16.28 12.51
C ASN A 214 6.29 17.24 11.69
N ALA A 215 6.91 18.28 11.14
CA ALA A 215 6.22 19.35 10.40
C ALA A 215 6.17 19.12 8.88
N PHE A 216 6.25 17.86 8.42
CA PHE A 216 6.12 17.55 7.00
C PHE A 216 4.71 17.89 6.48
N PRO A 217 4.58 18.37 5.23
CA PRO A 217 3.28 18.76 4.66
C PRO A 217 2.39 17.57 4.32
N TYR A 218 2.94 16.36 4.29
CA TYR A 218 2.25 15.11 4.02
C TYR A 218 2.54 14.10 5.10
N ILE A 219 1.62 13.17 5.30
CA ILE A 219 1.77 12.02 6.20
C ILE A 219 1.23 10.77 5.54
N LEU A 220 1.59 9.62 6.05
CA LEU A 220 1.01 8.33 5.68
C LEU A 220 -0.08 7.95 6.68
N ILE A 221 -1.13 7.25 6.22
CA ILE A 221 -2.29 6.89 7.02
C ILE A 221 -2.83 5.50 6.64
N GLY A 222 -3.49 4.82 7.59
CA GLY A 222 -4.21 3.57 7.34
C GLY A 222 -3.38 2.32 7.53
N CYS A 223 -2.04 2.44 7.67
CA CYS A 223 -1.09 1.32 7.71
C CYS A 223 -1.19 0.42 6.47
N TYR A 224 -0.55 -0.73 6.45
CA TYR A 224 -0.45 -1.58 5.27
C TYR A 224 -0.77 -3.04 5.59
N TRP A 225 -0.52 -3.97 4.66
CA TRP A 225 -0.90 -5.38 4.78
C TRP A 225 -0.31 -6.14 5.98
N SER A 226 0.80 -5.68 6.56
CA SER A 226 1.38 -6.26 7.78
C SER A 226 0.95 -5.53 9.07
N GLY A 227 -0.05 -4.66 8.99
CA GLY A 227 -0.51 -3.82 10.10
C GLY A 227 0.29 -2.53 10.24
N CYS A 228 0.30 -1.95 11.43
CA CYS A 228 1.06 -0.75 11.74
C CYS A 228 2.43 -1.08 12.32
N TYR A 229 3.39 -0.19 12.12
CA TYR A 229 4.68 -0.28 12.80
C TYR A 229 4.46 -0.38 14.32
N GLY A 230 5.21 -1.30 14.95
CA GLY A 230 5.05 -1.59 16.38
C GLY A 230 3.94 -2.61 16.70
N GLY A 231 3.31 -3.23 15.69
CA GLY A 231 2.37 -4.34 15.85
C GLY A 231 0.96 -3.95 16.25
N ASN A 232 0.62 -2.67 16.16
CA ASN A 232 -0.75 -2.20 16.40
C ASN A 232 -1.66 -2.52 15.21
N LYS A 233 -2.94 -2.72 15.50
CA LYS A 233 -3.95 -2.89 14.43
C LYS A 233 -4.27 -1.55 13.77
N PRO A 234 -4.41 -1.52 12.42
CA PRO A 234 -4.76 -0.31 11.69
C PRO A 234 -6.13 0.21 12.07
N THR A 235 -6.22 1.50 12.34
CA THR A 235 -7.48 2.21 12.59
C THR A 235 -7.64 3.38 11.63
N CYS A 236 -8.82 4.00 11.59
CA CYS A 236 -9.06 5.23 10.82
C CYS A 236 -8.19 6.41 11.26
N HIS A 237 -7.48 6.30 12.38
CA HIS A 237 -6.62 7.33 12.95
C HIS A 237 -5.13 6.94 13.01
N SER A 238 -4.77 5.77 12.46
CA SER A 238 -3.38 5.31 12.44
C SER A 238 -2.59 6.12 11.42
N THR A 239 -1.62 6.91 11.89
CA THR A 239 -0.79 7.81 11.07
C THR A 239 0.69 7.54 11.28
N ASN A 240 1.48 7.76 10.22
CA ASN A 240 2.92 7.73 10.23
C ASN A 240 3.43 9.08 9.67
N ASN A 241 4.00 9.90 10.55
CA ASN A 241 4.51 11.24 10.24
C ASN A 241 6.04 11.30 10.24
N ALA A 242 6.71 10.14 10.12
CA ALA A 242 8.18 10.06 10.20
C ALA A 242 8.89 10.49 8.91
N HIS A 243 8.18 10.59 7.79
CA HIS A 243 8.78 10.67 6.45
C HIS A 243 8.44 11.97 5.73
N GLY A 244 9.44 12.49 5.01
CA GLY A 244 9.26 13.65 4.11
C GLY A 244 8.59 13.26 2.78
N PRO A 245 8.22 14.27 1.96
CA PRO A 245 7.41 14.07 0.74
C PRO A 245 8.07 13.23 -0.35
N GLU A 246 9.40 13.05 -0.31
CA GLU A 246 10.17 12.24 -1.26
C GLU A 246 10.24 10.76 -0.87
N PHE A 247 9.85 10.42 0.36
CA PHE A 247 9.92 9.05 0.84
C PHE A 247 8.98 8.15 0.02
N ARG A 248 9.47 6.98 -0.35
CA ARG A 248 8.72 5.90 -0.97
C ARG A 248 9.20 4.56 -0.44
N PHE A 249 8.30 3.66 -0.26
CA PHE A 249 8.63 2.34 0.23
C PHE A 249 7.70 1.28 -0.39
N TYR A 250 7.98 0.02 -0.20
CA TYR A 250 7.29 -1.08 -0.87
C TYR A 250 5.78 -1.15 -0.55
N GLU A 251 5.31 -0.50 0.51
CA GLU A 251 3.90 -0.45 0.94
C GLU A 251 3.23 0.92 0.77
N THR A 252 3.97 1.96 0.34
CA THR A 252 3.41 3.31 0.24
C THR A 252 2.64 3.51 -1.06
N GLY A 253 1.37 3.86 -0.92
CA GLY A 253 0.43 4.16 -1.99
C GLY A 253 -0.36 5.43 -1.71
N PHE A 254 -1.54 5.57 -2.31
CA PHE A 254 -2.42 6.71 -2.12
C PHE A 254 -3.81 6.48 -2.72
N ARG A 255 -4.74 7.39 -2.41
CA ARG A 255 -5.98 7.61 -3.15
C ARG A 255 -6.25 9.10 -3.30
N CYS A 256 -7.07 9.48 -4.28
CA CYS A 256 -7.36 10.88 -4.57
C CYS A 256 -8.74 11.29 -4.06
N CYS A 257 -8.84 12.60 -3.83
CA CYS A 257 -10.07 13.30 -3.49
C CYS A 257 -10.36 14.41 -4.50
N ARG A 258 -11.58 14.93 -4.48
CA ARG A 258 -11.99 16.16 -5.14
C ARG A 258 -13.21 16.75 -4.42
N ASP A 259 -13.45 18.01 -4.62
CA ASP A 259 -14.64 18.65 -4.08
C ASP A 259 -15.90 18.09 -4.75
N ALA A 260 -16.92 17.82 -3.96
CA ALA A 260 -18.20 17.41 -4.51
C ALA A 260 -18.84 18.60 -5.24
N ALA A 261 -19.39 18.37 -6.45
CA ALA A 261 -20.12 19.41 -7.14
C ALA A 261 -21.29 19.86 -6.24
N GLY A 262 -21.31 21.16 -5.91
CA GLY A 262 -22.38 21.76 -5.11
C GLY A 262 -23.73 21.56 -5.81
N LYS A 263 -24.78 21.33 -5.05
CA LYS A 263 -26.14 21.54 -5.57
C LYS A 263 -26.24 23.04 -5.85
N LYS A 264 -26.33 23.43 -7.13
CA LYS A 264 -26.76 24.78 -7.52
C LYS A 264 -28.18 24.98 -7.07
#